data_3143f768a6c3ee54560f0ecd2ed5c5b7
#
_entry.id   3143f768a6c3ee54560f0ecd2ed5c5b7
#
_cell.length_a   1.000
_cell.length_b   1.000
_cell.length_c   1.000
_cell.angle_alpha   90.00
_cell.angle_beta   90.00
_cell.angle_gamma   90.00
#
_symmetry.space_group_name_H-M   'P 1'
#
loop_
_entity.id
_entity.type
_entity.pdbx_description
1 polymer ?
#
loop_
_entity_poly.entity_id
_entity_poly.type
_entity_poly.pdbx_seq_one_letter_code
_entity_poly.pdbx_strand_id
1 'polypeptide(L)'
;MNIIVNTIKQRLSLREPLAEALDVLTRLVDKLSLSKPERQADKEAETATYEAYLKEQLQCVREVCPYCKDFERDFPSFAFSIATGIGKTRLMGACIAYLYLAKGIRHFFVLAPNLTLYEKLMRDFGDPSYEKYVFKGISEFVHNEPLIITGDNYNMARNLFSDNQIQINIFNISKFNTESKEGGKKGAPKMRRLSEYLGQSYFDYLASLDDLVILMDEAHRYHADASKKAINELRPILGLEMTATPTDEKGKSFKNIVYEYNLAQALADGKYVKIPTIAKRRNFSRGNMTDEELDILKIEDAVSVHEHTKLHLEMYAKNNNQPLVKPFILIVCKSIQHATETFNRIQNEMFDGRYAGKVLQIDSSTKKDEEIDKLFVSLEKPGNKIEIVIHVNMLKEGWDVTNLYTIVPLRAADAPILVEQQIGRGLRLPYGGKRTGYADIDKLTVIAHENFEAVIAKANDPNSVLSKVSYVELDDEDLVPEPGKVVTAATIIDFQEKKTIEEAKTEVEKKNAKAVMDAQRAVWMVIPKMNSSVRSAKELSSPKVIDAIKVLTRSEIIKKAKEANPLFADEEAKPLLEEVD
;
A
#
# COMPACT_ATOMS: atom_id res chain seq x y z
N MET A 1 26.44 -9.19 11.68
CA MET A 1 24.99 -8.99 11.44
C MET A 1 24.34 -8.68 12.78
N ASN A 2 23.62 -7.57 12.90
CA ASN A 2 23.08 -7.12 14.20
C ASN A 2 21.92 -8.05 14.63
N ILE A 3 22.07 -8.75 15.75
CA ILE A 3 21.07 -9.72 16.26
C ILE A 3 19.72 -9.05 16.49
N ILE A 4 19.72 -7.81 17.03
CA ILE A 4 18.49 -7.04 17.29
C ILE A 4 17.73 -6.79 15.98
N VAL A 5 18.42 -6.36 14.93
CA VAL A 5 17.82 -6.09 13.61
C VAL A 5 17.18 -7.35 13.04
N ASN A 6 17.87 -8.48 13.08
CA ASN A 6 17.33 -9.74 12.58
C ASN A 6 16.10 -10.20 13.39
N THR A 7 16.15 -10.04 14.71
CA THR A 7 15.01 -10.33 15.58
C THR A 7 13.80 -9.48 15.22
N ILE A 8 13.98 -8.17 15.03
CA ILE A 8 12.91 -7.26 14.63
C ILE A 8 12.32 -7.66 13.26
N LYS A 9 13.18 -7.92 12.25
CA LYS A 9 12.75 -8.34 10.93
C LYS A 9 11.87 -9.59 10.96
N GLN A 10 12.29 -10.61 11.72
CA GLN A 10 11.58 -11.87 11.84
C GLN A 10 10.29 -11.72 12.65
N ARG A 11 10.34 -11.10 13.83
CA ARG A 11 9.20 -10.95 14.73
C ARG A 11 8.09 -10.09 14.13
N LEU A 12 8.46 -9.02 13.45
CA LEU A 12 7.50 -8.16 12.75
C LEU A 12 7.15 -8.68 11.35
N SER A 13 7.73 -9.80 10.91
CA SER A 13 7.52 -10.36 9.57
C SER A 13 7.66 -9.27 8.49
N LEU A 14 8.77 -8.51 8.55
CA LEU A 14 8.98 -7.41 7.63
C LEU A 14 9.07 -7.93 6.19
N ARG A 15 8.36 -7.29 5.28
CA ARG A 15 8.53 -7.49 3.85
C ARG A 15 9.94 -7.08 3.44
N GLU A 16 10.48 -7.71 2.41
CA GLU A 16 11.86 -7.50 1.95
C GLU A 16 12.25 -6.01 1.81
N PRO A 17 11.44 -5.13 1.15
CA PRO A 17 11.78 -3.71 1.07
C PRO A 17 11.82 -3.00 2.43
N LEU A 18 10.98 -3.41 3.38
CA LEU A 18 10.99 -2.84 4.73
C LEU A 18 12.18 -3.32 5.54
N ALA A 19 12.61 -4.56 5.34
CA ALA A 19 13.79 -5.12 5.95
C ALA A 19 15.08 -4.42 5.45
N GLU A 20 15.15 -4.12 4.16
CA GLU A 20 16.24 -3.35 3.55
C GLU A 20 16.24 -1.90 4.07
N ALA A 21 15.08 -1.24 4.15
CA ALA A 21 14.94 0.10 4.69
C ALA A 21 15.44 0.17 6.15
N LEU A 22 15.13 -0.85 6.96
CA LEU A 22 15.65 -0.96 8.33
C LEU A 22 17.17 -1.15 8.36
N ASP A 23 17.74 -1.93 7.43
CA ASP A 23 19.21 -2.08 7.32
C ASP A 23 19.89 -0.75 6.97
N VAL A 24 19.28 0.04 6.08
CA VAL A 24 19.78 1.38 5.74
C VAL A 24 19.77 2.27 6.98
N LEU A 25 18.64 2.31 7.72
CA LEU A 25 18.55 3.07 8.97
C LEU A 25 19.64 2.65 9.95
N THR A 26 19.84 1.34 10.14
CA THR A 26 20.85 0.81 11.06
C THR A 26 22.25 1.34 10.73
N ARG A 27 22.64 1.22 9.46
CA ARG A 27 23.97 1.69 8.99
C ARG A 27 24.16 3.20 9.16
N LEU A 28 23.10 3.98 8.93
CA LEU A 28 23.12 5.44 9.13
C LEU A 28 23.27 5.80 10.60
N VAL A 29 22.42 5.21 11.45
CA VAL A 29 22.41 5.49 12.89
C VAL A 29 23.70 5.04 13.58
N ASP A 30 24.37 4.00 13.07
CA ASP A 30 25.68 3.57 13.59
C ASP A 30 26.82 4.57 13.28
N LYS A 31 26.62 5.47 12.31
CA LYS A 31 27.59 6.51 11.93
C LYS A 31 27.29 7.88 12.54
N LEU A 32 26.08 8.10 13.03
CA LEU A 32 25.63 9.38 13.54
C LEU A 32 25.89 9.56 15.03
N SER A 33 26.10 10.80 15.44
CA SER A 33 25.95 11.20 16.82
C SER A 33 24.47 11.41 17.13
N LEU A 34 23.91 10.55 17.99
CA LEU A 34 22.51 10.66 18.46
C LEU A 34 22.44 11.53 19.72
N SER A 35 23.04 12.72 19.67
CA SER A 35 23.05 13.69 20.76
C SER A 35 22.88 15.11 20.21
N LYS A 36 22.27 15.97 21.00
CA LYS A 36 22.19 17.39 20.66
C LYS A 36 23.52 18.07 20.99
N PRO A 37 23.98 19.04 20.16
CA PRO A 37 25.05 19.93 20.56
C PRO A 37 24.66 20.71 21.82
N GLU A 38 25.67 21.00 22.67
CA GLU A 38 25.43 21.78 23.88
C GLU A 38 24.88 23.17 23.54
N ARG A 39 23.93 23.63 24.32
CA ARG A 39 23.37 24.98 24.17
C ARG A 39 24.42 26.00 24.61
N GLN A 40 24.59 27.03 23.82
CA GLN A 40 25.47 28.14 24.13
C GLN A 40 24.65 29.36 24.56
N ALA A 41 25.25 30.19 25.43
CA ALA A 41 24.60 31.41 25.91
C ALA A 41 24.46 32.46 24.80
N ASP A 42 25.43 32.48 23.86
CA ASP A 42 25.41 33.36 22.69
C ASP A 42 24.69 32.66 21.52
N LYS A 43 23.65 33.31 20.99
CA LYS A 43 22.82 32.78 19.90
C LYS A 43 23.57 32.62 18.58
N GLU A 44 24.51 33.52 18.27
CA GLU A 44 25.30 33.43 17.03
C GLU A 44 26.28 32.25 17.10
N ALA A 45 26.92 32.07 18.25
CA ALA A 45 27.80 30.93 18.51
C ALA A 45 27.03 29.61 18.55
N GLU A 46 25.81 29.58 19.13
CA GLU A 46 24.93 28.42 19.13
C GLU A 46 24.55 28.01 17.68
N THR A 47 24.17 28.99 16.86
CA THR A 47 23.80 28.76 15.46
C THR A 47 24.98 28.19 14.65
N ALA A 48 26.16 28.79 14.78
CA ALA A 48 27.35 28.33 14.09
C ALA A 48 27.78 26.91 14.51
N THR A 49 27.70 26.60 15.81
CA THR A 49 27.97 25.26 16.34
C THR A 49 26.99 24.22 15.78
N TYR A 50 25.72 24.60 15.72
CA TYR A 50 24.67 23.70 15.21
C TYR A 50 24.78 23.46 13.69
N GLU A 51 25.14 24.50 12.93
CA GLU A 51 25.41 24.34 11.49
C GLU A 51 26.64 23.47 11.22
N ALA A 52 27.71 23.62 12.02
CA ALA A 52 28.89 22.75 11.93
C ALA A 52 28.51 21.29 12.23
N TYR A 53 27.77 21.07 13.29
CA TYR A 53 27.24 19.74 13.64
C TYR A 53 26.42 19.13 12.48
N LEU A 54 25.48 19.87 11.88
CA LEU A 54 24.68 19.35 10.76
C LEU A 54 25.54 19.00 9.54
N LYS A 55 26.59 19.79 9.24
CA LYS A 55 27.52 19.50 8.14
C LYS A 55 28.29 18.21 8.39
N GLU A 56 28.75 18.00 9.61
CA GLU A 56 29.45 16.77 10.02
C GLU A 56 28.51 15.56 9.91
N GLN A 57 27.29 15.65 10.46
CA GLN A 57 26.32 14.58 10.37
C GLN A 57 25.97 14.24 8.90
N LEU A 58 25.82 15.26 8.05
CA LEU A 58 25.55 15.06 6.62
C LEU A 58 26.70 14.37 5.91
N GLN A 59 27.94 14.65 6.29
CA GLN A 59 29.10 13.95 5.75
C GLN A 59 29.09 12.47 6.13
N CYS A 60 28.80 12.13 7.39
CA CYS A 60 28.64 10.75 7.84
C CYS A 60 27.52 10.02 7.09
N VAL A 61 26.40 10.70 6.82
CA VAL A 61 25.30 10.15 6.02
C VAL A 61 25.74 9.83 4.60
N ARG A 62 26.51 10.71 3.97
CA ARG A 62 27.00 10.53 2.60
C ARG A 62 27.98 9.37 2.43
N GLU A 63 28.66 8.95 3.50
CA GLU A 63 29.48 7.72 3.47
C GLU A 63 28.61 6.46 3.26
N VAL A 64 27.37 6.45 3.74
CA VAL A 64 26.43 5.34 3.62
C VAL A 64 25.50 5.52 2.42
N CYS A 65 25.02 6.75 2.22
CA CYS A 65 24.06 7.14 1.18
C CYS A 65 24.61 8.35 0.38
N PRO A 66 25.48 8.15 -0.62
CA PRO A 66 26.13 9.23 -1.36
C PRO A 66 25.15 10.15 -2.12
N TYR A 67 23.94 9.68 -2.38
CA TYR A 67 22.89 10.43 -3.07
C TYR A 67 22.08 11.34 -2.16
N CYS A 68 22.25 11.27 -0.84
CA CYS A 68 21.65 12.22 0.10
C CYS A 68 22.34 13.59 -0.05
N LYS A 69 21.57 14.57 -0.55
CA LYS A 69 22.13 15.89 -0.89
C LYS A 69 22.19 16.83 0.31
N ASP A 70 21.18 16.77 1.17
CA ASP A 70 21.01 17.69 2.29
C ASP A 70 19.92 17.17 3.23
N PHE A 71 19.83 17.68 4.45
CA PHE A 71 18.67 17.47 5.30
C PHE A 71 17.53 18.41 4.89
N GLU A 72 16.27 17.95 5.00
CA GLU A 72 15.09 18.79 4.73
C GLU A 72 14.69 19.62 5.96
N ARG A 73 15.30 19.36 7.10
CA ARG A 73 15.01 19.96 8.40
C ARG A 73 16.29 20.57 8.99
N ASP A 74 16.10 21.40 10.03
CA ASP A 74 17.22 21.94 10.79
C ASP A 74 17.76 20.92 11.82
N PHE A 75 17.65 19.62 11.52
CA PHE A 75 18.18 18.48 12.28
C PHE A 75 18.40 17.30 11.33
N PRO A 76 19.20 16.29 11.72
CA PRO A 76 19.38 15.09 10.91
C PRO A 76 18.03 14.44 10.59
N SER A 77 17.67 14.38 9.31
CA SER A 77 16.38 13.83 8.85
C SER A 77 16.55 12.94 7.62
N PHE A 78 15.87 11.79 7.60
CA PHE A 78 15.94 10.78 6.56
C PHE A 78 14.57 10.51 5.97
N ALA A 79 14.47 10.59 4.65
CA ALA A 79 13.27 10.24 3.92
C ALA A 79 13.35 8.81 3.37
N PHE A 80 12.34 8.02 3.71
CA PHE A 80 12.09 6.70 3.17
C PHE A 80 10.92 6.80 2.17
N SER A 81 11.25 6.74 0.88
CA SER A 81 10.26 6.74 -0.19
C SER A 81 9.74 5.32 -0.38
N ILE A 82 8.55 5.04 0.14
CA ILE A 82 7.95 3.71 0.13
C ILE A 82 6.55 3.76 -0.44
N ALA A 83 6.31 2.97 -1.47
CA ALA A 83 5.02 2.88 -2.15
C ALA A 83 3.87 2.60 -1.17
N THR A 84 2.69 3.08 -1.54
CA THR A 84 1.46 2.83 -0.78
C THR A 84 1.19 1.33 -0.68
N GLY A 85 0.72 0.86 0.47
CA GLY A 85 0.37 -0.56 0.69
C GLY A 85 1.54 -1.48 1.07
N ILE A 86 2.78 -1.02 1.01
CA ILE A 86 3.96 -1.84 1.36
C ILE A 86 4.11 -2.00 2.87
N GLY A 87 3.67 -1.02 3.68
CA GLY A 87 3.66 -1.11 5.15
C GLY A 87 4.49 -0.03 5.85
N LYS A 88 4.38 1.23 5.43
CA LYS A 88 5.06 2.38 6.08
C LYS A 88 4.91 2.40 7.60
N THR A 89 3.69 2.22 8.13
CA THR A 89 3.43 2.17 9.57
C THR A 89 4.19 1.04 10.28
N ARG A 90 4.32 -0.13 9.64
CA ARG A 90 5.10 -1.24 10.19
C ARG A 90 6.59 -0.94 10.20
N LEU A 91 7.09 -0.23 9.19
CA LEU A 91 8.47 0.26 9.20
C LEU A 91 8.70 1.28 10.33
N MET A 92 7.75 2.20 10.56
CA MET A 92 7.83 3.13 11.71
C MET A 92 7.97 2.35 13.02
N GLY A 93 7.14 1.32 13.24
CA GLY A 93 7.26 0.45 14.41
C GLY A 93 8.61 -0.26 14.50
N ALA A 94 9.14 -0.76 13.38
CA ALA A 94 10.45 -1.39 13.33
C ALA A 94 11.60 -0.40 13.65
N CYS A 95 11.50 0.84 13.16
CA CYS A 95 12.46 1.91 13.46
C CYS A 95 12.44 2.26 14.96
N ILE A 96 11.26 2.43 15.55
CA ILE A 96 11.09 2.69 16.99
C ILE A 96 11.70 1.53 17.79
N ALA A 97 11.36 0.28 17.44
CA ALA A 97 11.87 -0.89 18.13
C ALA A 97 13.41 -0.97 18.05
N TYR A 98 14.00 -0.70 16.88
CA TYR A 98 15.45 -0.68 16.73
C TYR A 98 16.11 0.41 17.57
N LEU A 99 15.61 1.65 17.48
CA LEU A 99 16.16 2.79 18.22
C LEU A 99 16.04 2.60 19.74
N TYR A 100 14.97 2.02 20.21
CA TYR A 100 14.79 1.68 21.62
C TYR A 100 15.74 0.54 22.05
N LEU A 101 15.73 -0.59 21.37
CA LEU A 101 16.45 -1.80 21.80
C LEU A 101 17.98 -1.68 21.59
N ALA A 102 18.41 -1.00 20.52
CA ALA A 102 19.82 -0.92 20.17
C ALA A 102 20.49 0.38 20.63
N LYS A 103 19.75 1.47 20.80
CA LYS A 103 20.29 2.80 21.11
C LYS A 103 19.76 3.37 22.42
N GLY A 104 18.80 2.71 23.08
CA GLY A 104 18.22 3.15 24.36
C GLY A 104 17.31 4.38 24.27
N ILE A 105 16.91 4.79 23.07
CA ILE A 105 16.03 5.95 22.84
C ILE A 105 14.62 5.62 23.35
N ARG A 106 14.03 6.52 24.12
CA ARG A 106 12.73 6.31 24.78
C ARG A 106 11.66 7.29 24.37
N HIS A 107 12.00 8.43 23.78
CA HIS A 107 11.05 9.48 23.47
C HIS A 107 10.84 9.60 21.95
N PHE A 108 9.64 9.25 21.52
CA PHE A 108 9.24 9.30 20.11
C PHE A 108 8.05 10.25 19.93
N PHE A 109 8.09 11.03 18.85
CA PHE A 109 7.01 11.92 18.46
C PHE A 109 6.54 11.57 17.05
N VAL A 110 5.32 11.05 16.94
CA VAL A 110 4.73 10.57 15.68
C VAL A 110 3.70 11.58 15.19
N LEU A 111 3.93 12.12 14.01
CA LEU A 111 3.01 13.07 13.37
C LEU A 111 2.11 12.36 12.36
N ALA A 112 0.81 12.58 12.51
CA ALA A 112 -0.22 12.17 11.59
C ALA A 112 -0.71 13.38 10.77
N PRO A 113 -0.90 13.25 9.43
CA PRO A 113 -1.33 14.35 8.58
C PRO A 113 -2.81 14.71 8.73
N ASN A 114 -3.64 13.75 9.15
CA ASN A 114 -5.09 13.93 9.34
C ASN A 114 -5.60 13.08 10.52
N LEU A 115 -6.87 13.27 10.86
CA LEU A 115 -7.47 12.62 12.03
C LEU A 115 -7.65 11.11 11.83
N THR A 116 -7.94 10.66 10.63
CA THR A 116 -8.12 9.23 10.33
C THR A 116 -6.81 8.45 10.48
N LEU A 117 -5.72 8.98 9.95
CA LEU A 117 -4.40 8.38 10.15
C LEU A 117 -3.97 8.47 11.62
N TYR A 118 -4.33 9.55 12.32
CA TYR A 118 -4.12 9.68 13.75
C TYR A 118 -4.83 8.56 14.55
N GLU A 119 -6.14 8.35 14.32
CA GLU A 119 -6.91 7.28 14.97
C GLU A 119 -6.36 5.88 14.64
N LYS A 120 -5.88 5.69 13.40
CA LYS A 120 -5.20 4.46 12.98
C LYS A 120 -3.89 4.25 13.72
N LEU A 121 -3.01 5.26 13.75
CA LEU A 121 -1.72 5.18 14.45
C LEU A 121 -1.91 4.93 15.95
N MET A 122 -2.92 5.51 16.56
CA MET A 122 -3.28 5.24 17.95
C MET A 122 -3.54 3.76 18.21
N ARG A 123 -4.25 3.08 17.33
CA ARG A 123 -4.51 1.63 17.44
C ARG A 123 -3.29 0.81 17.08
N ASP A 124 -2.61 1.16 15.99
CA ASP A 124 -1.45 0.41 15.50
C ASP A 124 -0.29 0.42 16.51
N PHE A 125 -0.12 1.50 17.29
CA PHE A 125 0.96 1.64 18.27
C PHE A 125 0.54 1.36 19.71
N GLY A 126 -0.74 1.52 20.04
CA GLY A 126 -1.21 1.55 21.43
C GLY A 126 -2.13 0.41 21.83
N ASP A 127 -2.61 -0.44 20.91
CA ASP A 127 -3.53 -1.54 21.25
C ASP A 127 -2.89 -2.91 20.97
N PRO A 128 -2.31 -3.59 21.98
CA PRO A 128 -1.70 -4.91 21.82
C PRO A 128 -2.68 -6.00 21.35
N SER A 129 -3.98 -5.82 21.56
CA SER A 129 -5.02 -6.75 21.10
C SER A 129 -5.33 -6.61 19.63
N TYR A 130 -4.94 -5.49 19.02
CA TYR A 130 -5.21 -5.21 17.63
C TYR A 130 -4.34 -6.06 16.70
N GLU A 131 -4.96 -6.66 15.69
CA GLU A 131 -4.27 -7.56 14.76
C GLU A 131 -3.03 -6.93 14.11
N LYS A 132 -3.11 -5.62 13.79
CA LYS A 132 -2.05 -4.86 13.12
C LYS A 132 -1.11 -4.12 14.09
N TYR A 133 -1.15 -4.44 15.39
CA TYR A 133 -0.22 -3.87 16.38
C TYR A 133 1.22 -3.98 15.92
N VAL A 134 1.93 -2.86 15.88
CA VAL A 134 3.24 -2.77 15.20
C VAL A 134 4.37 -3.44 15.97
N PHE A 135 4.23 -3.68 17.27
CA PHE A 135 5.26 -4.32 18.11
C PHE A 135 4.94 -5.79 18.43
N LYS A 136 3.97 -6.37 17.75
CA LYS A 136 3.54 -7.75 17.99
C LYS A 136 4.69 -8.74 17.82
N GLY A 137 4.96 -9.52 18.87
CA GLY A 137 5.99 -10.57 18.86
C GLY A 137 7.37 -10.10 19.34
N ILE A 138 7.56 -8.83 19.69
CA ILE A 138 8.77 -8.34 20.35
C ILE A 138 8.54 -8.39 21.86
N SER A 139 9.29 -9.24 22.56
CA SER A 139 9.09 -9.55 24.00
C SER A 139 9.18 -8.32 24.91
N GLU A 140 10.07 -7.41 24.58
CA GLU A 140 10.31 -6.19 25.36
C GLU A 140 9.07 -5.29 25.42
N PHE A 141 8.30 -5.25 24.32
CA PHE A 141 7.06 -4.47 24.27
C PHE A 141 5.84 -5.21 24.86
N VAL A 142 5.96 -6.50 25.15
CA VAL A 142 4.94 -7.26 25.90
C VAL A 142 5.08 -7.00 27.40
N HIS A 143 6.32 -6.89 27.88
CA HIS A 143 6.60 -6.67 29.31
C HIS A 143 6.60 -5.20 29.71
N ASN A 144 6.91 -4.31 28.76
CA ASN A 144 6.95 -2.86 28.95
C ASN A 144 6.22 -2.18 27.79
N GLU A 145 4.89 -2.15 27.86
CA GLU A 145 4.06 -1.53 26.86
C GLU A 145 4.39 -0.04 26.70
N PRO A 146 4.42 0.48 25.46
CA PRO A 146 4.66 1.89 25.22
C PRO A 146 3.57 2.76 25.87
N LEU A 147 3.98 3.82 26.53
CA LEU A 147 3.06 4.87 26.97
C LEU A 147 2.66 5.73 25.79
N ILE A 148 1.39 5.64 25.38
CA ILE A 148 0.85 6.44 24.29
C ILE A 148 0.35 7.79 24.83
N ILE A 149 0.99 8.85 24.39
CA ILE A 149 0.66 10.23 24.77
C ILE A 149 0.04 10.95 23.57
N THR A 150 -1.04 11.66 23.82
CA THR A 150 -1.85 12.31 22.78
C THR A 150 -2.18 13.74 23.16
N GLY A 151 -2.72 14.50 22.22
CA GLY A 151 -3.22 15.85 22.47
C GLY A 151 -4.35 15.94 23.52
N ASP A 152 -4.94 14.82 23.91
CA ASP A 152 -6.04 14.78 24.86
C ASP A 152 -5.58 14.32 26.27
N ASN A 153 -4.48 13.58 26.39
CA ASN A 153 -4.00 13.03 27.68
C ASN A 153 -2.61 13.51 28.13
N TYR A 154 -1.91 14.35 27.34
CA TYR A 154 -0.54 14.76 27.65
C TYR A 154 -0.38 15.44 29.02
N ASN A 155 -1.42 16.08 29.55
CA ASN A 155 -1.41 16.69 30.87
C ASN A 155 -1.46 15.67 32.03
N MET A 156 -1.91 14.44 31.77
CA MET A 156 -2.08 13.38 32.78
C MET A 156 -0.99 12.29 32.68
N ALA A 157 -0.19 12.29 31.62
CA ALA A 157 0.71 11.20 31.27
C ALA A 157 1.98 11.12 32.15
N ARG A 158 2.21 12.05 33.06
CA ARG A 158 3.40 12.05 33.93
C ARG A 158 3.13 11.38 35.27
N ASN A 159 3.50 10.11 35.36
CA ASN A 159 3.70 9.43 36.64
C ASN A 159 5.20 9.37 36.96
N LEU A 160 5.58 9.40 38.24
CA LEU A 160 6.94 9.27 38.76
C LEU A 160 7.73 8.04 38.21
N PHE A 161 7.02 7.09 37.56
CA PHE A 161 7.59 5.87 36.99
C PHE A 161 7.76 5.91 35.46
N SER A 162 7.38 7.00 34.80
CA SER A 162 7.38 7.10 33.34
C SER A 162 8.77 7.30 32.72
N ASP A 163 9.77 7.69 33.51
CA ASP A 163 11.12 7.99 33.01
C ASP A 163 11.86 6.77 32.46
N ASN A 164 11.44 5.56 32.85
CA ASN A 164 12.00 4.31 32.34
C ASN A 164 11.17 3.66 31.23
N GLN A 165 9.99 4.18 30.93
CA GLN A 165 9.08 3.65 29.93
C GLN A 165 9.29 4.34 28.59
N ILE A 166 9.13 3.56 27.51
CA ILE A 166 9.11 4.13 26.17
C ILE A 166 7.85 4.99 25.98
N GLN A 167 8.02 6.21 25.52
CA GLN A 167 6.95 7.18 25.31
C GLN A 167 6.77 7.44 23.82
N ILE A 168 5.57 7.19 23.31
CA ILE A 168 5.21 7.47 21.93
C ILE A 168 4.13 8.55 21.91
N ASN A 169 4.52 9.73 21.53
CA ASN A 169 3.66 10.89 21.43
C ASN A 169 3.01 10.92 20.04
N ILE A 170 1.72 10.73 19.92
CA ILE A 170 1.01 10.71 18.63
C ILE A 170 0.14 11.97 18.53
N PHE A 171 0.43 12.80 17.52
CA PHE A 171 -0.27 14.07 17.33
C PHE A 171 -0.67 14.29 15.86
N ASN A 172 -1.83 14.91 15.69
CA ASN A 172 -2.24 15.42 14.39
C ASN A 172 -1.66 16.81 14.18
N ILE A 173 -1.10 17.06 12.99
CA ILE A 173 -0.47 18.35 12.64
C ILE A 173 -1.43 19.53 12.76
N SER A 174 -2.72 19.35 12.50
CA SER A 174 -3.72 20.41 12.68
C SER A 174 -3.86 20.86 14.13
N LYS A 175 -3.81 19.92 15.09
CA LYS A 175 -3.82 20.24 16.52
C LYS A 175 -2.49 20.86 16.99
N PHE A 176 -1.41 20.56 16.30
CA PHE A 176 -0.09 21.09 16.56
C PHE A 176 0.06 22.55 16.12
N ASN A 177 -0.54 22.91 14.98
CA ASN A 177 -0.44 24.26 14.39
C ASN A 177 -1.64 25.16 14.70
N THR A 178 -2.77 24.64 15.24
CA THR A 178 -4.01 25.41 15.36
C THR A 178 -3.97 26.35 16.55
N GLU A 179 -4.06 27.66 16.28
CA GLU A 179 -4.40 28.67 17.28
C GLU A 179 -5.82 28.40 17.81
N SER A 180 -5.97 28.26 19.12
CA SER A 180 -7.30 28.10 19.70
C SER A 180 -8.05 29.43 19.69
N LYS A 181 -9.26 29.43 19.13
CA LYS A 181 -10.20 30.56 19.25
C LYS A 181 -10.93 30.45 20.59
N GLU A 182 -10.47 31.14 21.63
CA GLU A 182 -11.24 31.40 22.84
C GLU A 182 -11.57 32.90 22.90
N GLY A 183 -12.84 33.23 22.95
CA GLY A 183 -13.30 34.61 23.11
C GLY A 183 -12.96 35.58 21.96
N GLY A 184 -12.82 35.10 20.73
CA GLY A 184 -12.57 35.94 19.54
C GLY A 184 -11.12 36.43 19.39
N LYS A 185 -10.20 36.08 20.30
CA LYS A 185 -8.75 36.36 20.15
C LYS A 185 -8.02 35.09 19.77
N LYS A 186 -7.04 35.21 18.85
CA LYS A 186 -6.11 34.13 18.49
C LYS A 186 -5.23 33.81 19.69
N GLY A 187 -5.36 32.60 20.28
CA GLY A 187 -4.53 32.12 21.36
C GLY A 187 -3.47 31.14 20.87
N ALA A 188 -2.39 30.97 21.63
CA ALA A 188 -1.36 29.99 21.33
C ALA A 188 -1.94 28.56 21.27
N PRO A 189 -1.39 27.66 20.41
CA PRO A 189 -1.77 26.25 20.38
C PRO A 189 -1.77 25.63 21.77
N LYS A 190 -2.69 24.70 22.05
CA LYS A 190 -2.81 24.07 23.38
C LYS A 190 -1.47 23.52 23.90
N MET A 191 -0.65 22.94 23.04
CA MET A 191 0.66 22.42 23.43
C MET A 191 1.66 23.49 23.88
N ARG A 192 1.49 24.75 23.48
CA ARG A 192 2.35 25.89 23.86
C ARG A 192 1.83 26.63 25.09
N ARG A 193 0.73 26.18 25.68
CA ARG A 193 0.22 26.75 26.94
C ARG A 193 0.97 26.16 28.11
N LEU A 194 1.19 26.98 29.13
CA LEU A 194 1.78 26.53 30.39
C LEU A 194 0.95 25.39 30.98
N SER A 195 1.61 24.28 31.29
CA SER A 195 1.02 23.18 32.03
C SER A 195 1.32 23.39 33.53
N GLU A 196 0.30 23.47 34.38
CA GLU A 196 0.47 23.60 35.83
C GLU A 196 1.28 22.45 36.44
N TYR A 197 1.18 21.25 35.83
CA TYR A 197 1.93 20.07 36.26
C TYR A 197 3.41 20.09 35.85
N LEU A 198 3.74 20.70 34.71
CA LEU A 198 5.07 20.67 34.14
C LEU A 198 5.89 21.91 34.50
N GLY A 199 5.27 23.00 34.91
CA GLY A 199 5.88 24.31 35.08
C GLY A 199 6.38 24.93 33.75
N GLN A 200 6.09 24.26 32.61
CA GLN A 200 6.43 24.67 31.25
C GLN A 200 5.38 24.16 30.28
N SER A 201 5.38 24.62 29.03
CA SER A 201 4.50 24.05 28.02
C SER A 201 4.92 22.62 27.67
N TYR A 202 3.96 21.81 27.20
CA TYR A 202 4.28 20.44 26.74
C TYR A 202 5.25 20.47 25.55
N PHE A 203 5.16 21.49 24.72
CA PHE A 203 6.08 21.73 23.63
C PHE A 203 7.52 21.95 24.12
N ASP A 204 7.70 22.81 25.11
CA ASP A 204 9.03 23.10 25.70
C ASP A 204 9.60 21.85 26.38
N TYR A 205 8.74 21.06 27.03
CA TYR A 205 9.13 19.76 27.57
C TYR A 205 9.68 18.84 26.48
N LEU A 206 8.96 18.64 25.38
CA LEU A 206 9.45 17.81 24.27
C LEU A 206 10.75 18.35 23.67
N ALA A 207 10.86 19.67 23.50
CA ALA A 207 12.06 20.32 22.98
C ALA A 207 13.27 20.20 23.93
N SER A 208 13.03 19.99 25.22
CA SER A 208 14.10 19.81 26.23
C SER A 208 14.64 18.38 26.30
N LEU A 209 13.97 17.39 25.73
CA LEU A 209 14.38 15.99 25.74
C LEU A 209 15.65 15.79 24.92
N ASP A 210 16.63 15.08 25.47
CA ASP A 210 17.92 14.84 24.80
C ASP A 210 17.87 13.69 23.77
N ASP A 211 16.83 12.84 23.84
CA ASP A 211 16.67 11.66 23.00
C ASP A 211 15.38 11.67 22.15
N LEU A 212 14.83 12.86 21.88
CA LEU A 212 13.61 12.97 21.08
C LEU A 212 13.85 12.60 19.60
N VAL A 213 13.11 11.60 19.11
CA VAL A 213 13.06 11.22 17.69
C VAL A 213 11.68 11.52 17.11
N ILE A 214 11.64 12.17 15.94
CA ILE A 214 10.39 12.46 15.24
C ILE A 214 10.19 11.46 14.10
N LEU A 215 8.97 10.91 13.99
CA LEU A 215 8.51 10.12 12.85
C LEU A 215 7.35 10.84 12.18
N MET A 216 7.44 11.03 10.87
CA MET A 216 6.46 11.76 10.09
C MET A 216 5.85 10.85 9.04
N ASP A 217 4.56 10.51 9.19
CA ASP A 217 3.82 9.78 8.15
C ASP A 217 3.29 10.76 7.11
N GLU A 218 3.36 10.39 5.83
CA GLU A 218 3.08 11.25 4.68
C GLU A 218 3.84 12.60 4.75
N ALA A 219 5.16 12.51 4.87
CA ALA A 219 6.06 13.61 5.18
C ALA A 219 5.96 14.82 4.24
N HIS A 220 5.54 14.61 2.97
CA HIS A 220 5.34 15.69 2.01
C HIS A 220 4.31 16.75 2.48
N ARG A 221 3.43 16.42 3.44
CA ARG A 221 2.46 17.34 4.03
C ARG A 221 3.03 18.31 5.06
N TYR A 222 4.27 18.11 5.48
CA TYR A 222 4.89 18.93 6.53
C TYR A 222 5.97 19.87 5.99
N HIS A 223 5.98 20.11 4.68
CA HIS A 223 6.92 21.03 4.03
C HIS A 223 6.43 22.48 3.95
N ALA A 224 5.16 22.77 4.30
CA ALA A 224 4.67 24.14 4.45
C ALA A 224 5.46 24.86 5.57
N ASP A 225 5.80 26.15 5.35
CA ASP A 225 6.70 26.92 6.22
C ASP A 225 6.33 26.88 7.70
N ALA A 226 5.03 27.02 8.02
CA ALA A 226 4.55 27.00 9.40
C ALA A 226 4.77 25.64 10.09
N SER A 227 4.52 24.54 9.39
CA SER A 227 4.74 23.18 9.90
C SER A 227 6.23 22.89 10.05
N LYS A 228 7.02 23.27 9.05
CA LYS A 228 8.48 23.12 9.07
C LYS A 228 9.09 23.85 10.25
N LYS A 229 8.70 25.12 10.47
CA LYS A 229 9.17 25.92 11.61
C LYS A 229 8.83 25.26 12.94
N ALA A 230 7.58 24.84 13.15
CA ALA A 230 7.16 24.25 14.41
C ALA A 230 7.86 22.91 14.69
N ILE A 231 8.13 22.10 13.67
CA ILE A 231 8.87 20.83 13.79
C ILE A 231 10.34 21.10 14.11
N ASN A 232 10.98 22.08 13.46
CA ASN A 232 12.37 22.45 13.71
C ASN A 232 12.59 22.98 15.13
N GLU A 233 11.64 23.74 15.67
CA GLU A 233 11.69 24.26 17.05
C GLU A 233 11.73 23.14 18.12
N LEU A 234 11.23 21.92 17.85
CA LEU A 234 11.35 20.76 18.75
C LEU A 234 12.79 20.26 18.90
N ARG A 235 13.68 20.59 17.95
CA ARG A 235 15.10 20.19 17.96
C ARG A 235 15.32 18.71 18.27
N PRO A 236 14.71 17.77 17.55
CA PRO A 236 14.93 16.34 17.78
C PRO A 236 16.36 15.95 17.39
N ILE A 237 16.83 14.82 17.90
CA ILE A 237 18.14 14.27 17.51
C ILE A 237 18.09 13.59 16.15
N LEU A 238 16.89 13.15 15.71
CA LEU A 238 16.69 12.44 14.46
C LEU A 238 15.25 12.60 13.98
N GLY A 239 15.06 12.78 12.67
CA GLY A 239 13.77 12.73 12.00
C GLY A 239 13.69 11.60 10.98
N LEU A 240 12.59 10.84 11.00
CA LEU A 240 12.30 9.78 10.05
C LEU A 240 11.05 10.16 9.26
N GLU A 241 11.21 10.40 7.97
CA GLU A 241 10.18 10.88 7.06
C GLU A 241 9.70 9.73 6.17
N MET A 242 8.44 9.31 6.34
CA MET A 242 7.83 8.26 5.51
C MET A 242 6.90 8.89 4.48
N THR A 243 7.09 8.57 3.21
CA THR A 243 6.22 9.09 2.14
C THR A 243 6.19 8.13 0.95
N ALA A 244 5.10 8.14 0.19
CA ALA A 244 5.05 7.49 -1.12
C ALA A 244 5.43 8.45 -2.25
N THR A 245 5.35 9.75 -1.99
CA THR A 245 5.63 10.85 -2.92
C THR A 245 6.70 11.76 -2.33
N PRO A 246 7.99 11.53 -2.60
CA PRO A 246 9.08 12.30 -2.00
C PRO A 246 9.28 13.65 -2.72
N THR A 247 8.19 14.42 -2.85
CA THR A 247 8.18 15.75 -3.45
C THR A 247 7.40 16.72 -2.56
N ASP A 248 7.81 17.98 -2.53
CA ASP A 248 7.07 19.03 -1.87
C ASP A 248 5.84 19.50 -2.70
N GLU A 249 5.04 20.41 -2.16
CA GLU A 249 3.85 20.96 -2.83
C GLU A 249 4.17 21.67 -4.17
N LYS A 250 5.43 22.06 -4.40
CA LYS A 250 5.93 22.67 -5.62
C LYS A 250 6.51 21.67 -6.61
N GLY A 251 6.41 20.36 -6.30
CA GLY A 251 6.93 19.27 -7.14
C GLY A 251 8.45 19.07 -7.05
N LYS A 252 9.15 19.71 -6.08
CA LYS A 252 10.59 19.54 -5.89
C LYS A 252 10.86 18.27 -5.07
N SER A 253 11.74 17.41 -5.59
CA SER A 253 12.16 16.20 -4.89
C SER A 253 12.88 16.49 -3.58
N PHE A 254 12.64 15.66 -2.57
CA PHE A 254 13.35 15.69 -1.30
C PHE A 254 14.85 15.47 -1.49
N LYS A 255 15.66 16.13 -0.67
CA LYS A 255 17.13 16.04 -0.74
C LYS A 255 17.70 14.95 0.16
N ASN A 256 16.92 14.50 1.16
CA ASN A 256 17.30 13.58 2.22
C ASN A 256 16.80 12.16 2.03
N ILE A 257 16.48 11.75 0.80
CA ILE A 257 16.05 10.38 0.50
C ILE A 257 17.22 9.44 0.76
N VAL A 258 17.04 8.46 1.63
CA VAL A 258 18.04 7.45 1.98
C VAL A 258 17.66 6.04 1.52
N TYR A 259 16.40 5.81 1.26
CA TYR A 259 15.89 4.56 0.71
C TYR A 259 14.68 4.83 -0.17
N GLU A 260 14.61 4.13 -1.29
CA GLU A 260 13.50 4.24 -2.24
C GLU A 260 13.02 2.86 -2.66
N TYR A 261 11.72 2.63 -2.50
CA TYR A 261 10.97 1.52 -3.07
C TYR A 261 9.65 2.06 -3.61
N ASN A 262 9.72 2.61 -4.80
CA ASN A 262 8.59 3.30 -5.43
C ASN A 262 7.55 2.32 -6.00
N LEU A 263 6.43 2.85 -6.49
CA LEU A 263 5.33 2.04 -7.00
C LEU A 263 5.74 1.24 -8.24
N ALA A 264 6.61 1.78 -9.10
CA ALA A 264 7.07 1.06 -10.29
C ALA A 264 7.90 -0.18 -9.90
N GLN A 265 8.75 -0.07 -8.88
CA GLN A 265 9.49 -1.20 -8.32
C GLN A 265 8.54 -2.24 -7.70
N ALA A 266 7.55 -1.79 -6.92
CA ALA A 266 6.56 -2.68 -6.30
C ALA A 266 5.74 -3.46 -7.33
N LEU A 267 5.41 -2.83 -8.47
CA LEU A 267 4.74 -3.48 -9.59
C LEU A 267 5.65 -4.47 -10.31
N ALA A 268 6.92 -4.10 -10.52
CA ALA A 268 7.91 -4.97 -11.14
C ALA A 268 8.18 -6.24 -10.31
N ASP A 269 8.29 -6.11 -9.00
CA ASP A 269 8.46 -7.25 -8.08
C ASP A 269 7.26 -8.18 -8.03
N GLY A 270 6.08 -7.66 -8.31
CA GLY A 270 4.87 -8.46 -8.44
C GLY A 270 4.40 -9.18 -7.17
N LYS A 271 4.80 -8.72 -5.97
CA LYS A 271 4.55 -9.46 -4.72
C LYS A 271 3.50 -8.80 -3.82
N TYR A 272 3.50 -7.46 -3.71
CA TYR A 272 2.85 -6.75 -2.58
C TYR A 272 1.75 -5.78 -3.00
N VAL A 273 1.47 -5.68 -4.28
CA VAL A 273 0.44 -4.79 -4.85
C VAL A 273 -0.38 -5.53 -5.89
N LYS A 274 -1.65 -5.13 -6.08
CA LYS A 274 -2.48 -5.64 -7.17
C LYS A 274 -1.86 -5.34 -8.53
N ILE A 275 -2.27 -6.07 -9.53
CA ILE A 275 -1.93 -5.83 -10.93
C ILE A 275 -2.90 -4.77 -11.47
N PRO A 276 -2.44 -3.55 -11.77
CA PRO A 276 -3.30 -2.58 -12.42
C PRO A 276 -3.58 -3.04 -13.85
N THR A 277 -4.85 -3.09 -14.21
CA THR A 277 -5.32 -3.53 -15.52
C THR A 277 -6.22 -2.46 -16.10
N ILE A 278 -5.92 -2.00 -17.31
CA ILE A 278 -6.77 -1.07 -18.05
C ILE A 278 -7.59 -1.88 -19.05
N ALA A 279 -8.89 -1.78 -18.95
CA ALA A 279 -9.84 -2.50 -19.77
C ALA A 279 -10.56 -1.57 -20.75
N LYS A 280 -10.67 -2.00 -21.99
CA LYS A 280 -11.54 -1.41 -23.02
C LYS A 280 -12.35 -2.52 -23.71
N ARG A 281 -13.50 -2.18 -24.29
CA ARG A 281 -14.18 -3.12 -25.19
C ARG A 281 -13.37 -3.36 -26.45
N ARG A 282 -13.36 -4.61 -26.94
CA ARG A 282 -12.78 -4.96 -28.23
C ARG A 282 -13.53 -4.21 -29.34
N ASN A 283 -12.77 -3.69 -30.30
CA ASN A 283 -13.29 -2.92 -31.43
C ASN A 283 -14.15 -1.71 -31.03
N PHE A 284 -13.98 -1.16 -29.83
CA PHE A 284 -14.70 0.03 -29.40
C PHE A 284 -14.44 1.22 -30.31
N SER A 285 -15.53 1.80 -30.80
CA SER A 285 -15.53 3.10 -31.50
C SER A 285 -16.63 3.97 -30.91
N ARG A 286 -16.28 5.15 -30.47
CA ARG A 286 -17.25 6.09 -29.90
C ARG A 286 -18.35 6.48 -30.91
N GLY A 287 -18.00 6.57 -32.22
CA GLY A 287 -18.94 6.98 -33.26
C GLY A 287 -19.67 8.27 -32.90
N ASN A 288 -21.02 8.26 -32.98
CA ASN A 288 -21.91 9.35 -32.62
C ASN A 288 -22.43 9.29 -31.17
N MET A 289 -21.87 8.44 -30.33
CA MET A 289 -22.25 8.35 -28.92
C MET A 289 -22.10 9.68 -28.20
N THR A 290 -23.14 10.05 -27.46
CA THR A 290 -23.08 11.17 -26.52
C THR A 290 -22.18 10.83 -25.32
N ASP A 291 -21.77 11.84 -24.56
CA ASP A 291 -20.99 11.61 -23.32
C ASP A 291 -21.79 10.77 -22.32
N GLU A 292 -23.11 10.97 -22.27
CA GLU A 292 -24.02 10.26 -21.38
C GLU A 292 -24.14 8.77 -21.73
N GLU A 293 -24.29 8.45 -23.02
CA GLU A 293 -24.33 7.05 -23.49
C GLU A 293 -23.00 6.34 -23.24
N LEU A 294 -21.88 7.06 -23.39
CA LEU A 294 -20.55 6.54 -23.09
C LEU A 294 -20.37 6.28 -21.59
N ASP A 295 -20.84 7.18 -20.74
CA ASP A 295 -20.77 7.02 -19.28
C ASP A 295 -21.62 5.83 -18.82
N ILE A 296 -22.82 5.65 -19.41
CA ILE A 296 -23.67 4.46 -19.16
C ILE A 296 -22.93 3.18 -19.55
N LEU A 297 -22.37 3.14 -20.75
CA LEU A 297 -21.62 1.99 -21.24
C LEU A 297 -20.46 1.61 -20.31
N LYS A 298 -19.69 2.58 -19.84
CA LYS A 298 -18.60 2.35 -18.88
C LYS A 298 -19.09 1.78 -17.56
N ILE A 299 -20.23 2.25 -17.07
CA ILE A 299 -20.84 1.76 -15.83
C ILE A 299 -21.34 0.33 -15.99
N GLU A 300 -21.96 -0.02 -17.13
CA GLU A 300 -22.39 -1.37 -17.43
C GLU A 300 -21.22 -2.35 -17.47
N ASP A 301 -20.13 -1.99 -18.16
CA ASP A 301 -18.92 -2.79 -18.23
C ASP A 301 -18.27 -2.95 -16.86
N ALA A 302 -18.23 -1.87 -16.07
CA ALA A 302 -17.68 -1.91 -14.73
C ALA A 302 -18.49 -2.85 -13.81
N VAL A 303 -19.80 -2.85 -13.93
CA VAL A 303 -20.66 -3.74 -13.14
C VAL A 303 -20.45 -5.19 -13.56
N SER A 304 -20.30 -5.47 -14.86
CA SER A 304 -19.99 -6.83 -15.34
C SER A 304 -18.66 -7.33 -14.77
N VAL A 305 -17.60 -6.51 -14.84
CA VAL A 305 -16.29 -6.82 -14.25
C VAL A 305 -16.39 -7.01 -12.73
N HIS A 306 -17.21 -6.20 -12.07
CA HIS A 306 -17.41 -6.29 -10.63
C HIS A 306 -18.09 -7.59 -10.21
N GLU A 307 -19.14 -8.01 -10.89
CA GLU A 307 -19.84 -9.27 -10.60
C GLU A 307 -18.93 -10.49 -10.82
N HIS A 308 -18.10 -10.46 -11.87
CA HIS A 308 -17.04 -11.46 -12.09
C HIS A 308 -16.05 -11.50 -10.92
N THR A 309 -15.51 -10.34 -10.53
CA THR A 309 -14.57 -10.24 -9.42
C THR A 309 -15.18 -10.74 -8.11
N LYS A 310 -16.44 -10.42 -7.86
CA LYS A 310 -17.19 -10.86 -6.68
C LYS A 310 -17.30 -12.38 -6.61
N LEU A 311 -17.64 -13.01 -7.73
CA LEU A 311 -17.71 -14.47 -7.84
C LEU A 311 -16.35 -15.13 -7.55
N HIS A 312 -15.26 -14.62 -8.14
CA HIS A 312 -13.92 -15.14 -7.90
C HIS A 312 -13.48 -14.99 -6.44
N LEU A 313 -13.78 -13.86 -5.79
CA LEU A 313 -13.50 -13.64 -4.38
C LEU A 313 -14.30 -14.59 -3.47
N GLU A 314 -15.57 -14.86 -3.78
CA GLU A 314 -16.40 -15.82 -3.06
C GLU A 314 -15.83 -17.25 -3.20
N MET A 315 -15.49 -17.66 -4.41
CA MET A 315 -14.87 -18.96 -4.68
C MET A 315 -13.53 -19.12 -3.95
N TYR A 316 -12.68 -18.09 -4.02
CA TYR A 316 -11.38 -18.11 -3.33
C TYR A 316 -11.53 -18.21 -1.81
N ALA A 317 -12.39 -17.40 -1.23
CA ALA A 317 -12.65 -17.39 0.20
C ALA A 317 -13.10 -18.78 0.69
N LYS A 318 -14.03 -19.41 -0.05
CA LYS A 318 -14.54 -20.75 0.25
C LYS A 318 -13.47 -21.84 0.11
N ASN A 319 -12.71 -21.82 -1.00
CA ASN A 319 -11.74 -22.87 -1.30
C ASN A 319 -10.49 -22.80 -0.41
N ASN A 320 -10.12 -21.61 0.09
CA ASN A 320 -8.93 -21.40 0.88
C ASN A 320 -9.22 -21.08 2.36
N ASN A 321 -10.47 -21.23 2.81
CA ASN A 321 -10.91 -20.93 4.17
C ASN A 321 -10.46 -19.52 4.63
N GLN A 322 -10.62 -18.52 3.73
CA GLN A 322 -10.28 -17.14 3.97
C GLN A 322 -11.54 -16.29 4.21
N PRO A 323 -11.42 -15.14 4.91
CA PRO A 323 -12.51 -14.20 5.04
C PRO A 323 -13.01 -13.73 3.67
N LEU A 324 -14.33 -13.60 3.52
CA LEU A 324 -14.91 -13.04 2.30
C LEU A 324 -14.59 -11.55 2.19
N VAL A 325 -13.92 -11.16 1.12
CA VAL A 325 -13.70 -9.78 0.74
C VAL A 325 -14.82 -9.33 -0.20
N LYS A 326 -15.54 -8.27 0.18
CA LYS A 326 -16.59 -7.67 -0.64
C LYS A 326 -15.99 -6.56 -1.50
N PRO A 327 -15.88 -6.73 -2.83
CA PRO A 327 -15.33 -5.70 -3.70
C PRO A 327 -16.29 -4.52 -3.83
N PHE A 328 -15.77 -3.35 -4.20
CA PHE A 328 -16.59 -2.22 -4.63
C PHE A 328 -16.02 -1.54 -5.88
N ILE A 329 -16.90 -0.82 -6.59
CA ILE A 329 -16.60 0.01 -7.75
C ILE A 329 -16.44 1.46 -7.28
N LEU A 330 -15.42 2.15 -7.77
CA LEU A 330 -15.23 3.58 -7.57
C LEU A 330 -15.51 4.34 -8.88
N ILE A 331 -16.57 5.12 -8.90
CA ILE A 331 -16.95 5.96 -10.05
C ILE A 331 -16.52 7.40 -9.77
N VAL A 332 -15.78 8.00 -10.69
CA VAL A 332 -15.25 9.36 -10.57
C VAL A 332 -15.96 10.30 -11.53
N CYS A 333 -16.80 11.16 -11.00
CA CYS A 333 -17.62 12.09 -11.76
C CYS A 333 -16.97 13.46 -11.99
N LYS A 334 -17.45 14.19 -13.01
CA LYS A 334 -16.96 15.54 -13.43
C LYS A 334 -17.37 16.63 -12.43
N SER A 335 -18.58 16.52 -11.88
CA SER A 335 -19.20 17.51 -11.00
C SER A 335 -20.15 16.86 -10.01
N ILE A 336 -20.59 17.59 -8.99
CA ILE A 336 -21.58 17.13 -8.01
C ILE A 336 -22.91 16.81 -8.69
N GLN A 337 -23.33 17.64 -9.64
CA GLN A 337 -24.53 17.41 -10.43
C GLN A 337 -24.44 16.09 -11.19
N HIS A 338 -23.35 15.86 -11.92
CA HIS A 338 -23.10 14.61 -12.65
C HIS A 338 -23.09 13.39 -11.72
N ALA A 339 -22.52 13.51 -10.51
CA ALA A 339 -22.54 12.45 -9.52
C ALA A 339 -23.95 12.13 -9.03
N THR A 340 -24.79 13.16 -8.83
CA THR A 340 -26.18 12.99 -8.39
C THR A 340 -27.04 12.36 -9.51
N GLU A 341 -26.85 12.76 -10.75
CA GLU A 341 -27.53 12.15 -11.90
C GLU A 341 -27.13 10.67 -12.05
N THR A 342 -25.82 10.38 -11.98
CA THR A 342 -25.29 9.00 -12.01
C THR A 342 -25.82 8.17 -10.85
N PHE A 343 -25.85 8.72 -9.63
CA PHE A 343 -26.41 8.05 -8.46
C PHE A 343 -27.87 7.68 -8.67
N ASN A 344 -28.70 8.65 -9.07
CA ASN A 344 -30.14 8.41 -9.29
C ASN A 344 -30.39 7.36 -10.37
N ARG A 345 -29.60 7.39 -11.44
CA ARG A 345 -29.73 6.45 -12.54
C ARG A 345 -29.39 5.02 -12.11
N ILE A 346 -28.27 4.82 -11.42
CA ILE A 346 -27.87 3.49 -10.94
C ILE A 346 -28.86 2.97 -9.90
N GLN A 347 -29.34 3.86 -9.01
CA GLN A 347 -30.26 3.50 -7.94
C GLN A 347 -31.64 3.08 -8.44
N ASN A 348 -32.16 3.75 -9.49
CA ASN A 348 -33.57 3.69 -9.85
C ASN A 348 -33.83 3.09 -11.25
N GLU A 349 -32.90 3.19 -12.19
CA GLU A 349 -33.15 2.93 -13.61
C GLU A 349 -32.33 1.77 -14.17
N MET A 350 -31.08 1.62 -13.69
CA MET A 350 -30.16 0.61 -14.22
C MET A 350 -30.24 -0.71 -13.44
N PHE A 351 -29.85 -1.80 -14.10
CA PHE A 351 -29.65 -3.12 -13.51
C PHE A 351 -30.88 -3.68 -12.79
N ASP A 352 -32.11 -3.34 -13.26
CA ASP A 352 -33.38 -3.80 -12.67
C ASP A 352 -33.46 -3.57 -11.15
N GLY A 353 -32.87 -2.46 -10.65
CA GLY A 353 -32.86 -2.09 -9.24
C GLY A 353 -31.94 -2.95 -8.34
N ARG A 354 -31.09 -3.81 -8.91
CA ARG A 354 -30.17 -4.69 -8.16
C ARG A 354 -29.26 -3.92 -7.22
N TYR A 355 -28.90 -2.69 -7.57
CA TYR A 355 -28.02 -1.83 -6.79
C TYR A 355 -28.77 -0.79 -5.94
N ALA A 356 -30.10 -0.84 -5.87
CA ALA A 356 -30.89 0.00 -4.97
C ALA A 356 -30.42 -0.18 -3.52
N GLY A 357 -30.05 0.93 -2.85
CA GLY A 357 -29.51 0.92 -1.48
C GLY A 357 -28.08 0.39 -1.34
N LYS A 358 -27.36 0.16 -2.46
CA LYS A 358 -25.95 -0.28 -2.47
C LYS A 358 -25.00 0.75 -3.07
N VAL A 359 -25.50 1.92 -3.41
CA VAL A 359 -24.73 3.03 -3.97
C VAL A 359 -24.53 4.10 -2.91
N LEU A 360 -23.32 4.63 -2.80
CA LEU A 360 -22.95 5.72 -1.90
C LEU A 360 -22.39 6.87 -2.71
N GLN A 361 -23.00 8.05 -2.62
CA GLN A 361 -22.43 9.28 -3.17
C GLN A 361 -21.62 10.01 -2.09
N ILE A 362 -20.43 10.46 -2.45
CA ILE A 362 -19.53 11.23 -1.60
C ILE A 362 -19.10 12.49 -2.35
N ASP A 363 -19.38 13.66 -1.79
CA ASP A 363 -18.92 14.94 -2.34
C ASP A 363 -18.50 15.91 -1.23
N SER A 364 -17.78 16.96 -1.60
CA SER A 364 -17.21 17.93 -0.63
C SER A 364 -18.26 18.81 0.06
N SER A 365 -19.51 18.83 -0.44
CA SER A 365 -20.60 19.64 0.13
C SER A 365 -21.35 18.89 1.24
N THR A 366 -21.31 17.58 1.25
CA THR A 366 -22.18 16.74 2.07
C THR A 366 -21.54 16.26 3.36
N LYS A 367 -20.20 16.18 3.44
CA LYS A 367 -19.52 15.64 4.64
C LYS A 367 -18.15 16.26 4.87
N LYS A 368 -17.74 16.33 6.14
CA LYS A 368 -16.37 16.67 6.52
C LYS A 368 -15.41 15.55 6.08
N ASP A 369 -14.17 15.90 5.75
CA ASP A 369 -13.14 14.95 5.31
C ASP A 369 -13.02 13.72 6.25
N GLU A 370 -13.15 13.94 7.56
CA GLU A 370 -13.09 12.89 8.60
C GLU A 370 -14.24 11.86 8.52
N GLU A 371 -15.43 12.30 8.13
CA GLU A 371 -16.59 11.40 7.97
C GLU A 371 -16.46 10.55 6.72
N ILE A 372 -15.85 11.11 5.68
CA ILE A 372 -15.57 10.42 4.43
C ILE A 372 -14.59 9.28 4.65
N ASP A 373 -13.51 9.54 5.38
CA ASP A 373 -12.52 8.52 5.71
C ASP A 373 -13.13 7.37 6.52
N LYS A 374 -14.00 7.70 7.51
CA LYS A 374 -14.73 6.68 8.28
C LYS A 374 -15.66 5.84 7.41
N LEU A 375 -16.28 6.46 6.40
CA LEU A 375 -17.12 5.74 5.45
C LEU A 375 -16.29 4.75 4.61
N PHE A 376 -15.14 5.17 4.06
CA PHE A 376 -14.27 4.26 3.31
C PHE A 376 -13.80 3.08 4.18
N VAL A 377 -13.35 3.33 5.40
CA VAL A 377 -12.99 2.24 6.34
C VAL A 377 -14.17 1.31 6.60
N SER A 378 -15.41 1.83 6.61
CA SER A 378 -16.61 1.01 6.81
C SER A 378 -16.89 0.06 5.65
N LEU A 379 -16.39 0.35 4.42
CA LEU A 379 -16.58 -0.52 3.25
C LEU A 379 -15.93 -1.89 3.40
N GLU A 380 -14.89 -2.01 4.23
CA GLU A 380 -14.24 -3.30 4.50
C GLU A 380 -15.01 -4.17 5.52
N LYS A 381 -15.99 -3.61 6.24
CA LYS A 381 -16.73 -4.36 7.26
C LYS A 381 -17.64 -5.39 6.61
N PRO A 382 -17.71 -6.63 7.13
CA PRO A 382 -18.52 -7.70 6.55
C PRO A 382 -20.01 -7.37 6.40
N GLY A 383 -20.55 -6.52 7.29
CA GLY A 383 -21.96 -6.09 7.26
C GLY A 383 -22.27 -4.95 6.29
N ASN A 384 -21.27 -4.34 5.64
CA ASN A 384 -21.50 -3.25 4.70
C ASN A 384 -22.19 -3.77 3.43
N LYS A 385 -23.19 -3.00 2.95
CA LYS A 385 -23.98 -3.34 1.77
C LYS A 385 -23.57 -2.55 0.51
N ILE A 386 -22.69 -1.54 0.66
CA ILE A 386 -22.28 -0.68 -0.44
C ILE A 386 -21.37 -1.45 -1.39
N GLU A 387 -21.72 -1.44 -2.67
CA GLU A 387 -20.97 -2.07 -3.76
C GLU A 387 -20.47 -1.02 -4.79
N ILE A 388 -21.06 0.19 -4.80
CA ILE A 388 -20.66 1.28 -5.69
C ILE A 388 -20.47 2.56 -4.89
N VAL A 389 -19.33 3.21 -5.07
CA VAL A 389 -19.02 4.54 -4.50
C VAL A 389 -18.85 5.53 -5.63
N ILE A 390 -19.63 6.60 -5.61
CA ILE A 390 -19.56 7.71 -6.57
C ILE A 390 -18.95 8.91 -5.87
N HIS A 391 -17.92 9.51 -6.46
CA HIS A 391 -17.33 10.72 -5.89
C HIS A 391 -16.91 11.76 -6.92
N VAL A 392 -16.70 12.99 -6.44
CA VAL A 392 -16.29 14.15 -7.25
C VAL A 392 -15.05 14.77 -6.63
N ASN A 393 -13.96 14.89 -7.39
CA ASN A 393 -12.73 15.63 -7.03
C ASN A 393 -12.11 15.36 -5.63
N MET A 394 -12.54 14.31 -4.94
CA MET A 394 -12.17 14.08 -3.54
C MET A 394 -11.11 13.01 -3.38
N LEU A 395 -10.06 13.10 -4.15
CA LEU A 395 -8.88 12.26 -3.94
C LEU A 395 -7.92 12.89 -2.92
N LYS A 396 -8.49 13.46 -1.85
CA LYS A 396 -7.67 13.81 -0.70
C LYS A 396 -7.09 12.54 -0.11
N GLU A 397 -5.82 12.59 0.24
CA GLU A 397 -5.11 11.49 0.89
C GLU A 397 -5.75 11.16 2.23
N GLY A 398 -5.76 9.89 2.60
CA GLY A 398 -6.23 9.48 3.92
C GLY A 398 -6.96 8.15 3.96
N TRP A 399 -7.79 7.84 2.96
CA TRP A 399 -8.48 6.54 2.96
C TRP A 399 -7.58 5.40 2.47
N ASP A 400 -7.76 4.25 3.07
CA ASP A 400 -6.88 3.10 2.95
C ASP A 400 -7.73 1.83 2.98
N VAL A 401 -8.08 1.31 1.81
CA VAL A 401 -8.94 0.12 1.66
C VAL A 401 -8.29 -0.92 0.75
N THR A 402 -8.57 -2.18 1.03
CA THR A 402 -8.02 -3.32 0.28
C THR A 402 -9.01 -3.88 -0.74
N ASN A 403 -10.29 -3.50 -0.61
CA ASN A 403 -11.39 -4.06 -1.38
C ASN A 403 -11.88 -3.20 -2.57
N LEU A 404 -11.10 -2.19 -2.99
CA LEU A 404 -11.31 -1.50 -4.27
C LEU A 404 -10.79 -2.38 -5.41
N TYR A 405 -11.66 -2.74 -6.35
CA TYR A 405 -11.32 -3.64 -7.47
C TYR A 405 -11.60 -3.05 -8.85
N THR A 406 -12.52 -2.10 -8.94
CA THR A 406 -12.87 -1.47 -10.23
C THR A 406 -12.95 0.04 -10.09
N ILE A 407 -12.35 0.76 -11.04
CA ILE A 407 -12.37 2.22 -11.14
C ILE A 407 -12.98 2.63 -12.47
N VAL A 408 -13.91 3.57 -12.43
CA VAL A 408 -14.60 4.11 -13.61
C VAL A 408 -14.41 5.63 -13.67
N PRO A 409 -13.43 6.13 -14.44
CA PRO A 409 -13.27 7.56 -14.65
C PRO A 409 -14.30 8.05 -15.69
N LEU A 410 -15.28 8.84 -15.26
CA LEU A 410 -16.24 9.53 -16.12
C LEU A 410 -15.77 10.94 -16.53
N ARG A 411 -14.51 11.29 -16.23
CA ARG A 411 -13.85 12.56 -16.62
C ARG A 411 -12.87 12.29 -17.75
N ALA A 412 -13.07 12.96 -18.87
CA ALA A 412 -12.22 12.78 -20.05
C ALA A 412 -10.85 13.50 -19.95
N ALA A 413 -10.82 14.71 -19.38
CA ALA A 413 -9.67 15.60 -19.51
C ALA A 413 -8.43 15.24 -18.66
N ASP A 414 -8.63 14.60 -17.51
CA ASP A 414 -7.55 14.32 -16.53
C ASP A 414 -7.32 12.83 -16.31
N ALA A 415 -7.88 11.98 -17.17
CA ALA A 415 -7.87 10.53 -16.99
C ALA A 415 -6.48 9.95 -16.66
N PRO A 416 -5.37 10.32 -17.30
CA PRO A 416 -4.07 9.73 -16.99
C PRO A 416 -3.56 10.08 -15.60
N ILE A 417 -3.73 11.32 -15.12
CA ILE A 417 -3.28 11.75 -13.79
C ILE A 417 -4.18 11.17 -12.71
N LEU A 418 -5.49 11.18 -12.94
CA LEU A 418 -6.47 10.58 -12.04
C LEU A 418 -6.27 9.07 -11.92
N VAL A 419 -6.06 8.39 -13.05
CA VAL A 419 -5.78 6.95 -13.09
C VAL A 419 -4.52 6.62 -12.29
N GLU A 420 -3.44 7.38 -12.46
CA GLU A 420 -2.19 7.15 -11.73
C GLU A 420 -2.36 7.33 -10.20
N GLN A 421 -3.02 8.41 -9.78
CA GLN A 421 -3.28 8.69 -8.36
C GLN A 421 -4.25 7.68 -7.73
N GLN A 422 -5.27 7.24 -8.46
CA GLN A 422 -6.29 6.30 -7.97
C GLN A 422 -5.80 4.87 -7.99
N ILE A 423 -5.04 4.48 -9.03
CA ILE A 423 -4.38 3.18 -9.10
C ILE A 423 -3.57 2.95 -7.83
N GLY A 424 -2.72 3.90 -7.44
CA GLY A 424 -1.88 3.75 -6.25
C GLY A 424 -2.63 3.36 -4.97
N ARG A 425 -3.89 3.81 -4.80
CA ARG A 425 -4.74 3.51 -3.64
C ARG A 425 -5.45 2.17 -3.75
N GLY A 426 -5.93 1.84 -4.93
CA GLY A 426 -6.62 0.57 -5.19
C GLY A 426 -5.72 -0.65 -5.23
N LEU A 427 -4.38 -0.45 -5.26
CA LEU A 427 -3.42 -1.54 -5.40
C LEU A 427 -3.18 -2.37 -4.14
N ARG A 428 -3.81 -2.05 -3.03
CA ARG A 428 -3.64 -2.83 -1.79
C ARG A 428 -4.31 -4.19 -1.90
N LEU A 429 -3.57 -5.19 -1.44
CA LEU A 429 -4.03 -6.58 -1.43
C LEU A 429 -4.75 -6.92 -0.11
N PRO A 430 -5.88 -7.63 -0.13
CA PRO A 430 -6.61 -7.96 1.09
C PRO A 430 -5.92 -9.05 1.92
N TYR A 431 -5.66 -10.19 1.38
CA TYR A 431 -5.22 -11.39 2.08
C TYR A 431 -3.76 -11.32 2.54
N GLY A 432 -3.54 -10.72 3.72
CA GLY A 432 -2.19 -10.56 4.29
C GLY A 432 -1.27 -9.64 3.48
N GLY A 433 -1.82 -8.92 2.48
CA GLY A 433 -1.09 -7.97 1.65
C GLY A 433 -0.03 -8.61 0.76
N LYS A 434 -0.24 -9.85 0.33
CA LYS A 434 0.53 -10.55 -0.70
C LYS A 434 -0.42 -11.00 -1.80
N ARG A 435 0.09 -11.15 -3.03
CA ARG A 435 -0.69 -11.73 -4.11
C ARG A 435 -1.08 -13.16 -3.79
N THR A 436 -2.29 -13.51 -4.17
CA THR A 436 -2.86 -14.86 -3.97
C THR A 436 -2.36 -15.85 -5.02
N GLY A 437 -1.85 -15.35 -6.14
CA GLY A 437 -1.51 -16.14 -7.33
C GLY A 437 -2.69 -16.32 -8.29
N TYR A 438 -3.87 -15.84 -7.93
CA TYR A 438 -5.05 -15.86 -8.80
C TYR A 438 -5.21 -14.48 -9.45
N ALA A 439 -5.01 -14.41 -10.77
CA ALA A 439 -5.00 -13.15 -11.51
C ALA A 439 -6.28 -12.33 -11.32
N ASP A 440 -7.45 -12.97 -11.26
CA ASP A 440 -8.73 -12.29 -11.08
C ASP A 440 -8.94 -11.67 -9.69
N ILE A 441 -8.23 -12.18 -8.69
CA ILE A 441 -8.25 -11.65 -7.31
C ILE A 441 -7.17 -10.60 -7.10
N ASP A 442 -6.04 -10.75 -7.80
CA ASP A 442 -4.87 -9.90 -7.62
C ASP A 442 -4.87 -8.68 -8.54
N LYS A 443 -5.95 -8.41 -9.29
CA LYS A 443 -6.04 -7.29 -10.23
C LYS A 443 -6.89 -6.13 -9.71
N LEU A 444 -6.58 -4.92 -10.19
CA LEU A 444 -7.40 -3.72 -10.09
C LEU A 444 -7.75 -3.28 -11.52
N THR A 445 -9.01 -3.24 -11.87
CA THR A 445 -9.45 -2.92 -13.24
C THR A 445 -9.89 -1.46 -13.35
N VAL A 446 -9.41 -0.77 -14.38
CA VAL A 446 -9.81 0.60 -14.73
C VAL A 446 -10.50 0.55 -16.09
N ILE A 447 -11.74 1.02 -16.17
CA ILE A 447 -12.50 1.08 -17.41
C ILE A 447 -12.19 2.40 -18.14
N ALA A 448 -11.54 2.32 -19.31
CA ALA A 448 -11.01 3.50 -20.00
C ALA A 448 -11.14 3.40 -21.53
N HIS A 449 -12.37 3.38 -22.04
CA HIS A 449 -12.64 3.13 -23.47
C HIS A 449 -12.03 4.20 -24.40
N GLU A 450 -12.39 5.48 -24.21
CA GLU A 450 -11.99 6.56 -25.12
C GLU A 450 -10.58 7.12 -24.86
N ASN A 451 -10.04 6.92 -23.67
CA ASN A 451 -8.72 7.43 -23.26
C ASN A 451 -7.63 6.38 -23.26
N PHE A 452 -7.95 5.18 -23.75
CA PHE A 452 -7.03 4.05 -23.72
C PHE A 452 -5.69 4.35 -24.40
N GLU A 453 -5.71 4.98 -25.57
CA GLU A 453 -4.50 5.31 -26.31
C GLU A 453 -3.67 6.42 -25.61
N ALA A 454 -4.30 7.40 -25.00
CA ALA A 454 -3.62 8.45 -24.25
C ALA A 454 -2.94 7.89 -22.98
N VAL A 455 -3.58 6.92 -22.33
CA VAL A 455 -3.02 6.19 -21.19
C VAL A 455 -1.84 5.34 -21.62
N ILE A 456 -1.93 4.65 -22.78
CA ILE A 456 -0.82 3.88 -23.36
C ILE A 456 0.36 4.79 -23.74
N ALA A 457 0.08 5.97 -24.31
CA ALA A 457 1.14 6.92 -24.68
C ALA A 457 1.99 7.33 -23.46
N LYS A 458 1.35 7.58 -22.31
CA LYS A 458 2.07 7.81 -21.03
C LYS A 458 2.77 6.57 -20.47
N ALA A 459 2.29 5.37 -20.78
CA ALA A 459 2.92 4.13 -20.38
C ALA A 459 4.29 3.90 -21.05
N ASN A 460 4.57 4.58 -22.14
CA ASN A 460 5.89 4.53 -22.81
C ASN A 460 6.98 5.30 -22.04
N ASP A 461 6.63 6.09 -21.02
CA ASP A 461 7.63 6.65 -20.11
C ASP A 461 8.07 5.58 -19.09
N PRO A 462 9.34 5.17 -19.07
CA PRO A 462 9.85 4.14 -18.16
C PRO A 462 9.65 4.47 -16.67
N ASN A 463 9.53 5.75 -16.33
CA ASN A 463 9.31 6.24 -14.96
C ASN A 463 7.82 6.33 -14.58
N SER A 464 6.92 6.17 -15.53
CA SER A 464 5.47 6.18 -15.26
C SER A 464 5.03 4.85 -14.67
N VAL A 465 4.14 4.92 -13.67
CA VAL A 465 3.43 3.75 -13.12
C VAL A 465 2.67 3.02 -14.23
N LEU A 466 2.18 3.75 -15.23
CA LEU A 466 1.43 3.20 -16.36
C LEU A 466 2.27 2.29 -17.26
N SER A 467 3.61 2.39 -17.23
CA SER A 467 4.50 1.46 -17.96
C SER A 467 4.45 0.01 -17.46
N LYS A 468 3.89 -0.20 -16.26
CA LYS A 468 3.77 -1.51 -15.59
C LYS A 468 2.32 -1.99 -15.48
N VAL A 469 1.41 -1.35 -16.22
CA VAL A 469 -0.02 -1.67 -16.24
C VAL A 469 -0.29 -2.75 -17.30
N SER A 470 -1.14 -3.70 -16.98
CA SER A 470 -1.66 -4.68 -17.94
C SER A 470 -2.84 -4.09 -18.73
N TYR A 471 -2.97 -4.47 -19.96
CA TYR A 471 -4.06 -4.02 -20.86
C TYR A 471 -4.90 -5.22 -21.26
N VAL A 472 -6.23 -5.10 -21.15
CA VAL A 472 -7.18 -6.16 -21.48
C VAL A 472 -8.27 -5.59 -22.38
N GLU A 473 -8.58 -6.32 -23.46
CA GLU A 473 -9.78 -6.08 -24.25
C GLU A 473 -10.90 -6.96 -23.75
N LEU A 474 -12.03 -6.34 -23.40
CA LEU A 474 -13.23 -7.02 -22.95
C LEU A 474 -14.05 -7.42 -24.19
N ASP A 475 -14.37 -8.69 -24.31
CA ASP A 475 -15.31 -9.19 -25.31
C ASP A 475 -16.75 -9.11 -24.80
N ASP A 476 -17.72 -9.09 -25.72
CA ASP A 476 -19.14 -9.10 -25.34
C ASP A 476 -19.50 -10.34 -24.50
N GLU A 477 -18.79 -11.45 -24.68
CA GLU A 477 -18.94 -12.67 -23.87
C GLU A 477 -18.46 -12.50 -22.43
N ASP A 478 -17.46 -11.64 -22.19
CA ASP A 478 -16.96 -11.31 -20.83
C ASP A 478 -17.90 -10.37 -20.08
N LEU A 479 -18.80 -9.69 -20.80
CA LEU A 479 -19.65 -8.62 -20.28
C LEU A 479 -21.09 -9.04 -19.98
N VAL A 480 -21.50 -10.24 -20.41
CA VAL A 480 -22.84 -10.77 -20.14
C VAL A 480 -22.83 -11.63 -18.87
N PRO A 481 -23.38 -11.16 -17.75
CA PRO A 481 -23.57 -12.02 -16.60
C PRO A 481 -24.71 -13.00 -16.89
N GLU A 482 -24.42 -14.20 -17.36
CA GLU A 482 -25.41 -15.27 -17.29
C GLU A 482 -25.64 -15.66 -15.82
N PRO A 483 -26.84 -15.49 -15.30
CA PRO A 483 -27.15 -15.93 -13.95
C PRO A 483 -27.04 -17.45 -13.88
N GLY A 484 -26.05 -17.97 -13.22
CA GLY A 484 -25.98 -19.35 -12.77
C GLY A 484 -25.08 -20.32 -13.54
N LYS A 485 -24.37 -19.91 -14.57
CA LYS A 485 -23.26 -20.71 -15.11
C LYS A 485 -21.94 -20.21 -14.55
N VAL A 486 -21.32 -21.03 -13.72
CA VAL A 486 -19.87 -20.93 -13.44
C VAL A 486 -19.16 -21.37 -14.72
N VAL A 487 -18.92 -20.44 -15.61
CA VAL A 487 -17.94 -20.64 -16.68
C VAL A 487 -16.58 -20.43 -16.01
N THR A 488 -16.02 -21.48 -15.45
CA THR A 488 -14.57 -21.56 -15.36
C THR A 488 -14.10 -21.37 -16.79
N ALA A 489 -13.38 -20.30 -17.07
CA ALA A 489 -12.70 -20.14 -18.33
C ALA A 489 -11.78 -21.36 -18.46
N ALA A 490 -12.24 -22.35 -19.22
CA ALA A 490 -11.48 -23.54 -19.50
C ALA A 490 -10.23 -23.03 -20.21
N THR A 491 -9.07 -23.18 -19.62
CA THR A 491 -7.82 -22.90 -20.33
C THR A 491 -7.80 -23.77 -21.58
N ILE A 492 -7.04 -23.38 -22.61
CA ILE A 492 -6.83 -24.22 -23.80
C ILE A 492 -6.46 -25.65 -23.36
N ILE A 493 -5.73 -25.76 -22.25
CA ILE A 493 -5.34 -27.04 -21.63
C ILE A 493 -6.56 -27.80 -21.12
N ASP A 494 -7.49 -27.17 -20.40
CA ASP A 494 -8.68 -27.84 -19.87
C ASP A 494 -9.61 -28.31 -21.00
N PHE A 495 -9.66 -27.55 -22.11
CA PHE A 495 -10.39 -27.96 -23.32
C PHE A 495 -9.72 -29.15 -24.02
N GLN A 496 -8.41 -29.13 -24.14
CA GLN A 496 -7.63 -30.24 -24.71
C GLN A 496 -7.71 -31.49 -23.82
N GLU A 497 -7.65 -31.32 -22.47
CA GLU A 497 -7.82 -32.39 -21.50
C GLU A 497 -9.15 -33.09 -21.69
N LYS A 498 -10.23 -32.32 -21.72
CA LYS A 498 -11.59 -32.87 -21.86
C LYS A 498 -11.73 -33.67 -23.16
N LYS A 499 -11.22 -33.12 -24.27
CA LYS A 499 -11.22 -33.77 -25.56
C LYS A 499 -10.38 -35.06 -25.58
N THR A 500 -9.18 -35.02 -25.02
CA THR A 500 -8.25 -36.17 -25.00
C THR A 500 -8.75 -37.28 -24.08
N ILE A 501 -9.40 -36.95 -22.95
CA ILE A 501 -10.04 -37.93 -22.06
C ILE A 501 -11.28 -38.54 -22.68
N GLU A 502 -12.11 -37.75 -23.41
CA GLU A 502 -13.27 -38.24 -24.13
C GLU A 502 -12.89 -39.15 -25.31
N GLU A 503 -11.79 -38.94 -25.96
CA GLU A 503 -11.27 -39.76 -27.06
C GLU A 503 -10.59 -41.06 -26.58
N ALA A 504 -10.19 -41.15 -25.32
CA ALA A 504 -9.52 -42.31 -24.73
C ALA A 504 -10.52 -43.46 -24.49
N LYS A 505 -10.24 -44.64 -25.07
CA LYS A 505 -11.12 -45.80 -25.06
C LYS A 505 -10.87 -46.76 -23.90
N THR A 506 -9.69 -46.70 -23.26
CA THR A 506 -9.31 -47.59 -22.16
C THR A 506 -8.93 -46.81 -20.91
N GLU A 507 -9.04 -47.43 -19.75
CA GLU A 507 -8.62 -46.80 -18.48
C GLU A 507 -7.14 -46.50 -18.42
N VAL A 508 -6.30 -47.26 -19.13
CA VAL A 508 -4.87 -47.02 -19.24
C VAL A 508 -4.61 -45.78 -20.08
N GLU A 509 -5.28 -45.62 -21.22
CA GLU A 509 -5.20 -44.44 -22.08
C GLU A 509 -5.66 -43.17 -21.36
N LYS A 510 -6.74 -43.25 -20.57
CA LYS A 510 -7.21 -42.13 -19.75
C LYS A 510 -6.18 -41.71 -18.69
N LYS A 511 -5.52 -42.69 -18.04
CA LYS A 511 -4.49 -42.44 -17.02
C LYS A 511 -3.26 -41.78 -17.64
N ASN A 512 -2.83 -42.24 -18.82
CA ASN A 512 -1.70 -41.68 -19.54
C ASN A 512 -2.03 -40.26 -20.04
N ALA A 513 -3.22 -40.07 -20.65
CA ALA A 513 -3.68 -38.75 -21.07
C ALA A 513 -3.68 -37.73 -19.91
N LYS A 514 -4.14 -38.16 -18.74
CA LYS A 514 -4.12 -37.31 -17.54
C LYS A 514 -2.69 -36.99 -17.10
N ALA A 515 -1.76 -37.93 -17.15
CA ALA A 515 -0.36 -37.69 -16.78
C ALA A 515 0.31 -36.65 -17.72
N VAL A 516 0.07 -36.77 -19.03
CA VAL A 516 0.55 -35.79 -20.03
C VAL A 516 0.00 -34.38 -19.72
N MET A 517 -1.30 -34.27 -19.42
CA MET A 517 -1.92 -32.98 -19.13
C MET A 517 -1.43 -32.36 -17.84
N ASP A 518 -1.22 -33.15 -16.79
CA ASP A 518 -0.67 -32.69 -15.53
C ASP A 518 0.79 -32.24 -15.68
N ALA A 519 1.57 -32.91 -16.52
CA ALA A 519 2.92 -32.50 -16.88
C ALA A 519 2.90 -31.17 -17.65
N GLN A 520 2.02 -30.99 -18.61
CA GLN A 520 1.83 -29.72 -19.34
C GLN A 520 1.45 -28.58 -18.40
N ARG A 521 0.52 -28.82 -17.46
CA ARG A 521 0.17 -27.82 -16.43
C ARG A 521 1.39 -27.41 -15.59
N ALA A 522 2.25 -28.37 -15.21
CA ALA A 522 3.47 -28.09 -14.47
C ALA A 522 4.43 -27.20 -15.28
N VAL A 523 4.59 -27.45 -16.60
CA VAL A 523 5.38 -26.59 -17.50
C VAL A 523 4.82 -25.17 -17.54
N TRP A 524 3.50 -25.01 -17.72
CA TRP A 524 2.84 -23.71 -17.75
C TRP A 524 2.98 -22.92 -16.43
N MET A 525 3.10 -23.59 -15.30
CA MET A 525 3.35 -22.95 -14.01
C MET A 525 4.81 -22.46 -13.83
N VAL A 526 5.73 -23.06 -14.56
CA VAL A 526 7.17 -22.73 -14.50
C VAL A 526 7.53 -21.58 -15.43
N ILE A 527 6.94 -21.50 -16.64
CA ILE A 527 7.22 -20.46 -17.62
C ILE A 527 7.13 -19.03 -17.05
N PRO A 528 6.07 -18.64 -16.31
CA PRO A 528 5.99 -17.32 -15.72
C PRO A 528 7.08 -17.03 -14.68
N LYS A 529 7.62 -18.07 -14.01
CA LYS A 529 8.72 -17.93 -13.06
C LYS A 529 10.04 -17.57 -13.74
N MET A 530 10.13 -17.77 -15.07
CA MET A 530 11.32 -17.47 -15.89
C MET A 530 11.27 -16.09 -16.56
N ASN A 531 10.22 -15.29 -16.33
CA ASN A 531 10.03 -13.97 -16.95
C ASN A 531 11.20 -12.99 -16.73
N SER A 532 12.03 -13.19 -15.70
CA SER A 532 13.25 -12.40 -15.48
C SER A 532 14.43 -12.83 -16.37
N SER A 533 14.38 -14.05 -16.90
CA SER A 533 15.48 -14.66 -17.69
C SER A 533 15.19 -14.75 -19.18
N VAL A 534 13.93 -14.59 -19.60
CA VAL A 534 13.47 -14.73 -20.98
C VAL A 534 12.79 -13.44 -21.42
N ARG A 535 13.35 -12.79 -22.45
CA ARG A 535 12.90 -11.47 -22.91
C ARG A 535 11.93 -11.50 -24.10
N SER A 536 11.80 -12.63 -24.76
CA SER A 536 10.92 -12.80 -25.93
C SER A 536 10.44 -14.23 -26.11
N ALA A 537 9.30 -14.40 -26.81
CA ALA A 537 8.76 -15.72 -27.14
C ALA A 537 9.74 -16.58 -27.98
N LYS A 538 10.64 -15.96 -28.77
CA LYS A 538 11.69 -16.68 -29.52
C LYS A 538 12.76 -17.28 -28.62
N GLU A 539 13.05 -16.66 -27.49
CA GLU A 539 14.03 -17.18 -26.52
C GLU A 539 13.51 -18.43 -25.78
N LEU A 540 12.18 -18.57 -25.64
CA LEU A 540 11.56 -19.79 -25.08
C LEU A 540 11.91 -21.04 -25.88
N SER A 541 12.13 -20.91 -27.20
CA SER A 541 12.49 -22.02 -28.09
C SER A 541 13.99 -22.32 -28.11
N SER A 542 14.82 -21.62 -27.35
CA SER A 542 16.25 -21.90 -27.31
C SER A 542 16.55 -23.14 -26.46
N PRO A 543 17.51 -24.02 -26.88
CA PRO A 543 17.84 -25.26 -26.17
C PRO A 543 18.15 -25.02 -24.68
N LYS A 544 18.89 -23.97 -24.35
CA LYS A 544 19.25 -23.61 -22.97
C LYS A 544 18.05 -23.27 -22.10
N VAL A 545 17.05 -22.59 -22.67
CA VAL A 545 15.83 -22.21 -21.94
C VAL A 545 14.92 -23.43 -21.78
N ILE A 546 14.82 -24.27 -22.82
CA ILE A 546 14.06 -25.54 -22.74
C ILE A 546 14.64 -26.44 -21.65
N ASP A 547 15.97 -26.62 -21.60
CA ASP A 547 16.61 -27.41 -20.54
C ASP A 547 16.35 -26.83 -19.15
N ALA A 548 16.39 -25.50 -18.99
CA ALA A 548 16.07 -24.84 -17.74
C ALA A 548 14.58 -25.04 -17.34
N ILE A 549 13.66 -24.96 -18.30
CA ILE A 549 12.22 -25.24 -18.08
C ILE A 549 12.04 -26.68 -17.60
N LYS A 550 12.67 -27.66 -18.26
CA LYS A 550 12.61 -29.07 -17.87
C LYS A 550 13.08 -29.30 -16.44
N VAL A 551 14.23 -28.75 -16.06
CA VAL A 551 14.78 -28.86 -14.69
C VAL A 551 13.82 -28.27 -13.64
N LEU A 552 13.29 -27.07 -13.90
CA LEU A 552 12.35 -26.40 -12.99
C LEU A 552 11.01 -27.15 -12.91
N THR A 553 10.51 -27.67 -14.03
CA THR A 553 9.27 -28.44 -14.07
C THR A 553 9.40 -29.74 -13.27
N ARG A 554 10.50 -30.47 -13.43
CA ARG A 554 10.82 -31.66 -12.64
C ARG A 554 10.86 -31.36 -11.14
N SER A 555 11.52 -30.27 -10.75
CA SER A 555 11.58 -29.83 -9.36
C SER A 555 10.19 -29.50 -8.80
N GLU A 556 9.32 -28.86 -9.57
CA GLU A 556 7.97 -28.50 -9.16
C GLU A 556 7.07 -29.74 -9.02
N ILE A 557 7.17 -30.70 -9.94
CA ILE A 557 6.44 -31.98 -9.86
C ILE A 557 6.82 -32.74 -8.59
N ILE A 558 8.12 -32.90 -8.32
CA ILE A 558 8.61 -33.58 -7.12
C ILE A 558 8.14 -32.88 -5.84
N LYS A 559 8.18 -31.56 -5.83
CA LYS A 559 7.71 -30.76 -4.70
C LYS A 559 6.23 -30.99 -4.42
N LYS A 560 5.39 -30.93 -5.46
CA LYS A 560 3.93 -31.17 -5.34
C LYS A 560 3.60 -32.59 -4.92
N ALA A 561 4.30 -33.59 -5.46
CA ALA A 561 4.13 -34.98 -5.04
C ALA A 561 4.46 -35.17 -3.57
N LYS A 562 5.53 -34.55 -3.07
CA LYS A 562 5.88 -34.56 -1.64
C LYS A 562 4.88 -33.83 -0.75
N GLU A 563 4.29 -32.74 -1.23
CA GLU A 563 3.25 -32.00 -0.51
C GLU A 563 1.93 -32.79 -0.44
N ALA A 564 1.59 -33.52 -1.51
CA ALA A 564 0.37 -34.31 -1.60
C ALA A 564 0.48 -35.64 -0.81
N ASN A 565 1.57 -36.36 -0.97
CA ASN A 565 1.76 -37.65 -0.32
C ASN A 565 3.26 -37.95 -0.05
N PRO A 566 3.79 -37.56 1.11
CA PRO A 566 5.21 -37.68 1.40
C PRO A 566 5.77 -39.14 1.36
N LEU A 567 4.91 -40.15 1.55
CA LEU A 567 5.32 -41.56 1.61
C LEU A 567 5.42 -42.22 0.23
N PHE A 568 4.67 -41.71 -0.76
CA PHE A 568 4.60 -42.25 -2.14
C PHE A 568 4.96 -41.22 -3.22
N ALA A 569 5.64 -40.16 -2.82
CA ALA A 569 5.97 -39.04 -3.71
C ALA A 569 6.73 -39.46 -4.98
N ASP A 570 7.66 -40.40 -4.87
CA ASP A 570 8.47 -40.86 -6.00
C ASP A 570 7.66 -41.71 -6.98
N GLU A 571 6.69 -42.52 -6.49
CA GLU A 571 5.79 -43.33 -7.30
C GLU A 571 4.76 -42.45 -8.03
N GLU A 572 4.23 -41.43 -7.37
CA GLU A 572 3.27 -40.46 -7.96
C GLU A 572 3.94 -39.52 -8.96
N ALA A 573 5.18 -39.11 -8.72
CA ALA A 573 5.92 -38.22 -9.61
C ALA A 573 6.43 -38.92 -10.87
N LYS A 574 6.75 -40.22 -10.81
CA LYS A 574 7.41 -40.94 -11.90
C LYS A 574 6.70 -40.86 -13.26
N PRO A 575 5.38 -41.09 -13.37
CA PRO A 575 4.68 -40.97 -14.67
C PRO A 575 4.73 -39.57 -15.24
N LEU A 576 4.69 -38.54 -14.36
CA LEU A 576 4.72 -37.14 -14.77
C LEU A 576 6.12 -36.69 -15.20
N LEU A 577 7.17 -37.26 -14.57
CA LEU A 577 8.56 -36.97 -14.89
C LEU A 577 8.97 -37.57 -16.24
N GLU A 578 8.42 -38.72 -16.63
CA GLU A 578 8.64 -39.35 -17.94
C GLU A 578 8.05 -38.51 -19.09
N GLU A 579 6.98 -37.74 -18.82
CA GLU A 579 6.32 -36.88 -19.83
C GLU A 579 6.95 -35.48 -19.98
N VAL A 580 7.90 -35.10 -19.13
CA VAL A 580 8.58 -33.78 -19.20
C VAL A 580 9.69 -33.74 -20.24
N ASP A 581 10.22 -34.89 -20.63
CA ASP A 581 11.29 -35.02 -21.66
C ASP A 581 10.78 -34.93 -23.05
#